data_81bc76830f6d7a7570b3d9a3e8f3315a
#
_entry.id   81bc76830f6d7a7570b3d9a3e8f3315a
#
_cell.length_a   1.000
_cell.length_b   1.000
_cell.length_c   1.000
_cell.angle_alpha   90.00
_cell.angle_beta   90.00
_cell.angle_gamma   90.00
#
_symmetry.space_group_name_H-M   'P 1'
#
loop_
_entity.id
_entity.type
_entity.pdbx_description
1 polymer ?
#
loop_
_entity_poly.entity_id
_entity_poly.type
_entity_poly.pdbx_seq_one_letter_code
_entity_poly.pdbx_strand_id
1 'polypeptide(L)'
;MYKRQVVENVDRIMNEEHLSPYEATKKAMSNLSGALIAMSLVLCAVFVPVSFLSGITGQLYRQFTITIAVSVVISTVVALTLSPVMCALFLRPEGEGKKNRFFRRINLSLATGNKFYGRMIQGALKHSRRMFAAFGIVLIGIWLMNRLVPQSFMPQEDQGYFTVELELPEGATIERTREVTDRAMKFLMADPDVEYVLNVTGSSPRVGTNQARSQLTVILKPWGDRDSEGLSSVMQRVRTELSRYPESKVYLSTPAVIPGLGNSGGFEMVLEARGNTTYQDLQHAVDTLMYYASQRPEFTGLASSMQGDIPQLYFDVDRDKAQLLGVSMSDIFSTMKAFTGSIYVNDFNMFNRIYRVYIQAEAPYLSLIHISEPTRLGMIS
;
A
#
# COMPACT_ATOMS: atom_id res chain seq x y z
N MET A 1 -0.29 -25.25 -20.83
CA MET A 1 -0.14 -24.96 -22.27
C MET A 1 0.61 -26.07 -22.99
N TYR A 2 1.81 -26.44 -22.58
CA TYR A 2 2.67 -27.45 -23.23
C TYR A 2 2.09 -28.86 -23.35
N LYS A 3 1.37 -29.36 -22.34
CA LYS A 3 0.73 -30.69 -22.35
C LYS A 3 -0.24 -30.87 -23.51
N ARG A 4 -1.01 -29.80 -23.83
CA ARG A 4 -1.96 -29.81 -24.96
C ARG A 4 -1.25 -29.94 -26.30
N GLN A 5 -0.13 -29.27 -26.49
CA GLN A 5 0.65 -29.35 -27.73
C GLN A 5 1.20 -30.75 -27.99
N VAL A 6 1.62 -31.47 -26.92
CA VAL A 6 2.07 -32.85 -27.04
C VAL A 6 0.91 -33.74 -27.53
N VAL A 7 -0.24 -33.69 -26.83
CA VAL A 7 -1.41 -34.51 -27.17
C VAL A 7 -1.91 -34.22 -28.59
N GLU A 8 -2.02 -32.93 -28.94
CA GLU A 8 -2.52 -32.50 -30.26
C GLU A 8 -1.57 -32.93 -31.39
N ASN A 9 -0.26 -32.85 -31.19
CA ASN A 9 0.71 -33.27 -32.20
C ASN A 9 0.76 -34.80 -32.35
N VAL A 10 0.64 -35.55 -31.24
CA VAL A 10 0.56 -37.01 -31.25
C VAL A 10 -0.71 -37.44 -32.01
N ASP A 11 -1.87 -36.84 -31.68
CA ASP A 11 -3.15 -37.16 -32.35
C ASP A 11 -3.09 -36.84 -33.86
N ARG A 12 -2.50 -35.70 -34.22
CA ARG A 12 -2.31 -35.32 -35.62
C ARG A 12 -1.46 -36.34 -36.37
N ILE A 13 -0.26 -36.70 -35.86
CA ILE A 13 0.65 -37.65 -36.49
C ILE A 13 0.00 -39.02 -36.58
N MET A 14 -0.73 -39.45 -35.57
CA MET A 14 -1.43 -40.73 -35.53
C MET A 14 -2.51 -40.80 -36.65
N ASN A 15 -3.25 -39.72 -36.84
CA ASN A 15 -4.33 -39.67 -37.84
C ASN A 15 -3.83 -39.43 -39.27
N GLU A 16 -2.80 -38.58 -39.46
CA GLU A 16 -2.25 -38.27 -40.80
C GLU A 16 -1.36 -39.38 -41.35
N GLU A 17 -0.57 -40.04 -40.50
CA GLU A 17 0.39 -41.07 -40.94
C GLU A 17 -0.06 -42.51 -40.62
N HIS A 18 -1.26 -42.67 -40.04
CA HIS A 18 -1.84 -43.98 -39.66
C HIS A 18 -0.90 -44.83 -38.77
N LEU A 19 -0.13 -44.18 -37.89
CA LEU A 19 0.80 -44.84 -36.99
C LEU A 19 0.11 -45.33 -35.71
N SER A 20 0.73 -46.33 -35.08
CA SER A 20 0.30 -46.75 -33.75
C SER A 20 0.48 -45.60 -32.73
N PRO A 21 -0.32 -45.57 -31.65
CA PRO A 21 -0.17 -44.51 -30.59
C PRO A 21 1.26 -44.38 -30.05
N TYR A 22 1.95 -45.50 -29.93
CA TYR A 22 3.34 -45.54 -29.46
C TYR A 22 4.31 -44.91 -30.47
N GLU A 23 4.24 -45.32 -31.75
CA GLU A 23 5.09 -44.79 -32.80
C GLU A 23 4.82 -43.30 -33.10
N ALA A 24 3.54 -42.89 -33.07
CA ALA A 24 3.14 -41.50 -33.22
C ALA A 24 3.68 -40.64 -32.07
N THR A 25 3.63 -41.15 -30.83
CA THR A 25 4.18 -40.46 -29.65
C THR A 25 5.70 -40.31 -29.75
N LYS A 26 6.40 -41.39 -30.14
CA LYS A 26 7.86 -41.36 -30.29
C LYS A 26 8.28 -40.30 -31.33
N LYS A 27 7.59 -40.27 -32.47
CA LYS A 27 7.84 -39.29 -33.54
C LYS A 27 7.50 -37.84 -33.12
N ALA A 28 6.36 -37.65 -32.48
CA ALA A 28 5.97 -36.34 -31.94
C ALA A 28 6.98 -35.80 -30.96
N MET A 29 7.47 -36.63 -30.04
CA MET A 29 8.42 -36.22 -29.03
C MET A 29 9.81 -35.92 -29.57
N SER A 30 10.26 -36.62 -30.62
CA SER A 30 11.52 -36.29 -31.30
C SER A 30 11.50 -34.88 -31.89
N ASN A 31 10.34 -34.44 -32.37
CA ASN A 31 10.16 -33.12 -32.98
C ASN A 31 9.91 -32.00 -31.94
N LEU A 32 9.23 -32.32 -30.82
CA LEU A 32 8.74 -31.33 -29.87
C LEU A 32 9.64 -31.13 -28.65
N SER A 33 10.41 -32.14 -28.23
CA SER A 33 11.16 -32.06 -26.96
C SER A 33 12.13 -30.90 -26.93
N GLY A 34 12.88 -30.65 -27.99
CA GLY A 34 13.79 -29.51 -28.09
C GLY A 34 13.09 -28.16 -27.96
N ALA A 35 11.95 -28.02 -28.65
CA ALA A 35 11.16 -26.80 -28.60
C ALA A 35 10.55 -26.55 -27.19
N LEU A 36 10.06 -27.62 -26.54
CA LEU A 36 9.51 -27.53 -25.16
C LEU A 36 10.57 -27.11 -24.13
N ILE A 37 11.78 -27.69 -24.24
CA ILE A 37 12.90 -27.31 -23.37
C ILE A 37 13.33 -25.86 -23.64
N ALA A 38 13.50 -25.49 -24.90
CA ALA A 38 13.90 -24.13 -25.27
C ALA A 38 12.89 -23.07 -24.75
N MET A 39 11.59 -23.27 -24.95
CA MET A 39 10.56 -22.36 -24.44
C MET A 39 10.60 -22.25 -22.92
N SER A 40 10.82 -23.35 -22.22
CA SER A 40 10.88 -23.36 -20.76
C SER A 40 12.12 -22.61 -20.24
N LEU A 41 13.25 -22.81 -20.90
CA LEU A 41 14.50 -22.08 -20.59
C LEU A 41 14.35 -20.56 -20.82
N VAL A 42 13.69 -20.16 -21.91
CA VAL A 42 13.42 -18.75 -22.19
C VAL A 42 12.53 -18.14 -21.12
N LEU A 43 11.47 -18.82 -20.71
CA LEU A 43 10.60 -18.34 -19.62
C LEU A 43 11.34 -18.24 -18.29
N CYS A 44 12.13 -19.26 -17.95
CA CYS A 44 12.97 -19.21 -16.74
C CYS A 44 14.00 -18.08 -16.81
N ALA A 45 14.63 -17.87 -17.98
CA ALA A 45 15.60 -16.79 -18.18
C ALA A 45 14.98 -15.39 -18.01
N VAL A 46 13.68 -15.24 -18.23
CA VAL A 46 12.96 -13.99 -17.98
C VAL A 46 12.56 -13.86 -16.50
N PHE A 47 11.94 -14.89 -15.93
CA PHE A 47 11.35 -14.79 -14.58
C PHE A 47 12.38 -14.93 -13.45
N VAL A 48 13.40 -15.76 -13.60
CA VAL A 48 14.40 -15.95 -12.55
C VAL A 48 15.17 -14.65 -12.21
N PRO A 49 15.68 -13.85 -13.16
CA PRO A 49 16.33 -12.58 -12.85
C PRO A 49 15.42 -11.58 -12.14
N VAL A 50 14.13 -11.54 -12.48
CA VAL A 50 13.17 -10.64 -11.83
C VAL A 50 13.00 -10.96 -10.32
N SER A 51 13.22 -12.21 -9.92
CA SER A 51 13.18 -12.60 -8.50
C SER A 51 14.31 -12.02 -7.65
N PHE A 52 15.38 -11.53 -8.27
CA PHE A 52 16.53 -10.90 -7.61
C PHE A 52 16.45 -9.36 -7.58
N LEU A 53 15.38 -8.77 -8.09
CA LEU A 53 15.18 -7.33 -7.97
C LEU A 53 15.13 -6.92 -6.51
N SER A 54 15.81 -5.83 -6.17
CA SER A 54 15.78 -5.23 -4.84
C SER A 54 14.62 -4.23 -4.69
N GLY A 55 14.35 -3.84 -3.43
CA GLY A 55 13.31 -2.89 -3.11
C GLY A 55 11.90 -3.49 -3.07
N ILE A 56 10.91 -2.63 -2.89
CA ILE A 56 9.50 -2.99 -2.70
C ILE A 56 8.94 -3.73 -3.91
N THR A 57 9.22 -3.22 -5.10
CA THR A 57 8.83 -3.83 -6.37
C THR A 57 9.38 -5.25 -6.49
N GLY A 58 10.65 -5.46 -6.09
CA GLY A 58 11.27 -6.77 -6.09
C GLY A 58 10.58 -7.74 -5.13
N GLN A 59 10.22 -7.28 -3.92
CA GLN A 59 9.52 -8.13 -2.95
C GLN A 59 8.14 -8.56 -3.45
N LEU A 60 7.37 -7.65 -4.06
CA LEU A 60 6.06 -7.96 -4.64
C LEU A 60 6.16 -8.98 -5.78
N TYR A 61 7.11 -8.79 -6.69
CA TYR A 61 7.25 -9.69 -7.84
C TYR A 61 7.93 -11.01 -7.49
N ARG A 62 8.74 -11.08 -6.44
CA ARG A 62 9.53 -12.26 -6.08
C ARG A 62 8.69 -13.51 -5.92
N GLN A 63 7.60 -13.46 -5.14
CA GLN A 63 6.74 -14.61 -4.91
C GLN A 63 6.06 -15.07 -6.21
N PHE A 64 5.58 -14.12 -6.99
CA PHE A 64 4.93 -14.37 -8.26
C PHE A 64 5.88 -15.01 -9.29
N THR A 65 7.08 -14.44 -9.46
CA THR A 65 8.06 -14.92 -10.45
C THR A 65 8.66 -16.27 -10.09
N ILE A 66 8.94 -16.54 -8.81
CA ILE A 66 9.40 -17.85 -8.35
C ILE A 66 8.32 -18.90 -8.59
N THR A 67 7.06 -18.61 -8.25
CA THR A 67 5.95 -19.53 -8.45
C THR A 67 5.76 -19.86 -9.93
N ILE A 68 5.87 -18.87 -10.82
CA ILE A 68 5.80 -19.11 -12.28
C ILE A 68 6.97 -19.95 -12.75
N ALA A 69 8.21 -19.62 -12.37
CA ALA A 69 9.40 -20.36 -12.78
C ALA A 69 9.31 -21.84 -12.38
N VAL A 70 8.98 -22.12 -11.11
CA VAL A 70 8.79 -23.49 -10.61
C VAL A 70 7.66 -24.21 -11.35
N SER A 71 6.53 -23.53 -11.57
CA SER A 71 5.39 -24.09 -12.29
C SER A 71 5.73 -24.43 -13.74
N VAL A 72 6.54 -23.61 -14.41
CA VAL A 72 7.02 -23.85 -15.77
C VAL A 72 7.93 -25.06 -15.81
N VAL A 73 8.88 -25.18 -14.90
CA VAL A 73 9.79 -26.35 -14.80
C VAL A 73 9.00 -27.63 -14.58
N ILE A 74 8.10 -27.65 -13.58
CA ILE A 74 7.24 -28.83 -13.29
C ILE A 74 6.37 -29.17 -14.54
N SER A 75 5.77 -28.14 -15.16
CA SER A 75 4.94 -28.33 -16.35
C SER A 75 5.73 -28.95 -17.51
N THR A 76 6.99 -28.56 -17.67
CA THR A 76 7.88 -29.10 -18.70
C THR A 76 8.24 -30.55 -18.43
N VAL A 77 8.62 -30.87 -17.20
CA VAL A 77 8.89 -32.25 -16.78
C VAL A 77 7.69 -33.14 -17.05
N VAL A 78 6.47 -32.69 -16.68
CA VAL A 78 5.25 -33.45 -16.96
C VAL A 78 4.95 -33.56 -18.45
N ALA A 79 5.21 -32.50 -19.24
CA ALA A 79 5.02 -32.54 -20.68
C ALA A 79 5.99 -33.50 -21.41
N LEU A 80 7.21 -33.66 -20.87
CA LEU A 80 8.23 -34.55 -21.44
C LEU A 80 8.11 -36.00 -20.96
N THR A 81 7.46 -36.26 -19.82
CA THR A 81 7.38 -37.58 -19.21
C THR A 81 5.95 -38.13 -19.19
N LEU A 82 5.10 -37.57 -18.36
CA LEU A 82 3.75 -38.06 -18.13
C LEU A 82 2.86 -37.94 -19.40
N SER A 83 2.91 -36.79 -20.09
CA SER A 83 2.03 -36.56 -21.24
C SER A 83 2.29 -37.54 -22.38
N PRO A 84 3.53 -37.83 -22.80
CA PRO A 84 3.81 -38.87 -23.84
C PRO A 84 3.37 -40.26 -23.40
N VAL A 85 3.63 -40.64 -22.13
CA VAL A 85 3.21 -41.96 -21.64
C VAL A 85 1.69 -42.11 -21.68
N MET A 86 0.96 -41.07 -21.23
CA MET A 86 -0.50 -41.06 -21.34
C MET A 86 -0.99 -41.11 -22.77
N CYS A 87 -0.35 -40.43 -23.71
CA CYS A 87 -0.70 -40.53 -25.14
C CYS A 87 -0.48 -41.92 -25.67
N ALA A 88 0.65 -42.56 -25.37
CA ALA A 88 0.96 -43.91 -25.85
C ALA A 88 0.01 -44.99 -25.31
N LEU A 89 -0.49 -44.80 -24.04
CA LEU A 89 -1.37 -45.79 -23.40
C LEU A 89 -2.86 -45.59 -23.66
N PHE A 90 -3.33 -44.34 -23.72
CA PHE A 90 -4.77 -44.01 -23.73
C PHE A 90 -5.31 -43.52 -25.07
N LEU A 91 -4.47 -42.95 -25.94
CA LEU A 91 -4.94 -42.57 -27.25
C LEU A 91 -5.27 -43.82 -28.10
N ARG A 92 -6.34 -43.73 -28.83
CA ARG A 92 -6.77 -44.77 -29.76
C ARG A 92 -6.92 -44.15 -31.14
N PRO A 93 -6.50 -44.85 -32.23
CA PRO A 93 -6.75 -44.38 -33.59
C PRO A 93 -8.23 -44.12 -33.78
N GLU A 94 -8.58 -43.06 -34.52
CA GLU A 94 -9.99 -42.82 -34.88
C GLU A 94 -10.50 -44.00 -35.75
N GLY A 95 -11.14 -44.96 -35.09
CA GLY A 95 -11.90 -46.00 -35.78
C GLY A 95 -13.19 -45.39 -36.32
N GLU A 96 -13.78 -46.00 -37.39
CA GLU A 96 -15.06 -45.62 -38.00
C GLU A 96 -16.28 -45.78 -37.06
N GLY A 97 -16.10 -45.61 -35.77
CA GLY A 97 -17.17 -45.66 -34.77
C GLY A 97 -18.15 -44.50 -34.96
N LYS A 98 -19.45 -44.82 -34.87
CA LYS A 98 -20.55 -43.85 -34.94
C LYS A 98 -20.30 -42.70 -33.94
N LYS A 99 -19.75 -41.56 -34.44
CA LYS A 99 -19.56 -40.35 -33.60
C LYS A 99 -20.91 -39.90 -33.05
N ASN A 100 -21.03 -39.76 -31.75
CA ASN A 100 -22.22 -39.26 -31.06
C ASN A 100 -22.66 -37.93 -31.71
N ARG A 101 -23.99 -37.72 -31.86
CA ARG A 101 -24.57 -36.51 -32.49
C ARG A 101 -24.04 -35.21 -31.91
N PHE A 102 -23.71 -35.20 -30.63
CA PHE A 102 -23.14 -34.06 -29.95
C PHE A 102 -21.73 -33.74 -30.46
N PHE A 103 -20.84 -34.71 -30.51
CA PHE A 103 -19.47 -34.51 -31.02
C PHE A 103 -19.44 -34.13 -32.48
N ARG A 104 -20.40 -34.66 -33.29
CA ARG A 104 -20.54 -34.27 -34.68
C ARG A 104 -20.91 -32.80 -34.85
N ARG A 105 -21.78 -32.23 -33.98
CA ARG A 105 -22.09 -30.80 -33.99
C ARG A 105 -20.87 -29.95 -33.65
N ILE A 106 -20.11 -30.35 -32.61
CA ILE A 106 -18.90 -29.65 -32.23
C ILE A 106 -17.89 -29.64 -33.37
N ASN A 107 -17.62 -30.79 -33.98
CA ASN A 107 -16.67 -30.88 -35.08
C ASN A 107 -17.12 -30.07 -36.32
N LEU A 108 -18.42 -30.03 -36.63
CA LEU A 108 -18.95 -29.16 -37.68
C LEU A 108 -18.77 -27.68 -37.37
N SER A 109 -19.00 -27.27 -36.12
CA SER A 109 -18.76 -25.90 -35.68
C SER A 109 -17.27 -25.52 -35.76
N LEU A 110 -16.38 -26.41 -35.32
CA LEU A 110 -14.93 -26.21 -35.43
C LEU A 110 -14.47 -26.16 -36.91
N ALA A 111 -14.99 -27.05 -37.77
CA ALA A 111 -14.67 -27.02 -39.19
C ALA A 111 -15.15 -25.72 -39.87
N THR A 112 -16.33 -25.22 -39.50
CA THR A 112 -16.85 -23.94 -39.97
C THR A 112 -15.99 -22.77 -39.47
N GLY A 113 -15.59 -22.80 -38.22
CA GLY A 113 -14.65 -21.83 -37.61
C GLY A 113 -13.29 -21.80 -38.32
N ASN A 114 -12.73 -22.99 -38.62
CA ASN A 114 -11.49 -23.10 -39.39
C ASN A 114 -11.60 -22.53 -40.81
N LYS A 115 -12.71 -22.80 -41.50
CA LYS A 115 -12.96 -22.20 -42.83
C LYS A 115 -13.11 -20.70 -42.79
N PHE A 116 -13.78 -20.18 -41.76
CA PHE A 116 -13.91 -18.73 -41.54
C PHE A 116 -12.54 -18.09 -41.24
N TYR A 117 -11.76 -18.66 -40.33
CA TYR A 117 -10.41 -18.23 -40.01
C TYR A 117 -9.48 -18.27 -41.22
N GLY A 118 -9.52 -19.35 -42.02
CA GLY A 118 -8.75 -19.44 -43.25
C GLY A 118 -9.08 -18.34 -44.27
N ARG A 119 -10.39 -18.00 -44.41
CA ARG A 119 -10.83 -16.85 -45.25
C ARG A 119 -10.35 -15.51 -44.72
N MET A 120 -10.39 -15.31 -43.40
CA MET A 120 -9.87 -14.09 -42.77
C MET A 120 -8.36 -13.93 -43.03
N ILE A 121 -7.57 -14.99 -42.83
CA ILE A 121 -6.13 -14.95 -43.11
C ILE A 121 -5.84 -14.67 -44.57
N GLN A 122 -6.52 -15.36 -45.50
CA GLN A 122 -6.36 -15.10 -46.93
C GLN A 122 -6.70 -13.65 -47.29
N GLY A 123 -7.78 -13.12 -46.71
CA GLY A 123 -8.15 -11.70 -46.85
C GLY A 123 -7.09 -10.73 -46.28
N ALA A 124 -6.55 -11.06 -45.13
CA ALA A 124 -5.48 -10.27 -44.50
C ALA A 124 -4.18 -10.27 -45.33
N LEU A 125 -3.78 -11.45 -45.84
CA LEU A 125 -2.60 -11.57 -46.70
C LEU A 125 -2.78 -10.84 -48.04
N LYS A 126 -3.98 -10.97 -48.66
CA LYS A 126 -4.31 -10.23 -49.90
C LYS A 126 -4.28 -8.73 -49.74
N HIS A 127 -4.63 -8.21 -48.56
CA HIS A 127 -4.64 -6.79 -48.25
C HIS A 127 -3.57 -6.40 -47.23
N SER A 128 -2.37 -6.96 -47.33
CA SER A 128 -1.28 -6.76 -46.38
C SER A 128 -1.00 -5.29 -46.04
N ARG A 129 -1.03 -4.39 -47.04
CA ARG A 129 -0.85 -2.95 -46.82
C ARG A 129 -1.89 -2.35 -45.86
N ARG A 130 -3.17 -2.77 -45.98
CA ARG A 130 -4.23 -2.33 -45.06
C ARG A 130 -4.03 -2.92 -43.64
N MET A 131 -3.54 -4.15 -43.55
CA MET A 131 -3.21 -4.79 -42.27
C MET A 131 -2.03 -4.05 -41.57
N PHE A 132 -0.99 -3.69 -42.33
CA PHE A 132 0.10 -2.90 -41.79
C PHE A 132 -0.36 -1.50 -41.36
N ALA A 133 -1.24 -0.85 -42.13
CA ALA A 133 -1.83 0.43 -41.73
C ALA A 133 -2.67 0.31 -40.44
N ALA A 134 -3.53 -0.72 -40.36
CA ALA A 134 -4.31 -1.00 -39.16
C ALA A 134 -3.41 -1.26 -37.94
N PHE A 135 -2.35 -2.06 -38.10
CA PHE A 135 -1.36 -2.30 -37.06
C PHE A 135 -0.66 -1.00 -36.63
N GLY A 136 -0.27 -0.14 -37.60
CA GLY A 136 0.29 1.17 -37.32
C GLY A 136 -0.67 2.07 -36.51
N ILE A 137 -1.96 2.07 -36.83
CA ILE A 137 -2.99 2.80 -36.08
C ILE A 137 -3.08 2.27 -34.65
N VAL A 138 -3.03 0.97 -34.44
CA VAL A 138 -3.04 0.36 -33.09
C VAL A 138 -1.80 0.78 -32.32
N LEU A 139 -0.60 0.76 -32.93
CA LEU A 139 0.62 1.20 -32.27
C LEU A 139 0.58 2.68 -31.88
N ILE A 140 0.07 3.52 -32.79
CA ILE A 140 -0.13 4.95 -32.48
C ILE A 140 -1.13 5.11 -31.34
N GLY A 141 -2.22 4.35 -31.35
CA GLY A 141 -3.22 4.35 -30.28
C GLY A 141 -2.62 3.96 -28.92
N ILE A 142 -1.83 2.90 -28.88
CA ILE A 142 -1.11 2.47 -27.67
C ILE A 142 -0.14 3.56 -27.20
N TRP A 143 0.62 4.15 -28.11
CA TRP A 143 1.55 5.22 -27.80
C TRP A 143 0.83 6.46 -27.23
N LEU A 144 -0.28 6.85 -27.85
CA LEU A 144 -1.11 7.97 -27.40
C LEU A 144 -1.73 7.68 -26.04
N MET A 145 -2.29 6.50 -25.84
CA MET A 145 -2.83 6.07 -24.54
C MET A 145 -1.77 6.10 -23.43
N ASN A 146 -0.56 5.62 -23.72
CA ASN A 146 0.54 5.65 -22.75
C ASN A 146 0.94 7.09 -22.36
N ARG A 147 0.73 8.07 -23.26
CA ARG A 147 0.97 9.49 -22.98
C ARG A 147 -0.14 10.15 -22.19
N LEU A 148 -1.39 9.73 -22.40
CA LEU A 148 -2.59 10.33 -21.82
C LEU A 148 -2.94 9.73 -20.45
N VAL A 149 -2.62 8.47 -20.24
CA VAL A 149 -2.92 7.78 -18.96
C VAL A 149 -1.83 8.11 -17.94
N PRO A 150 -2.18 8.71 -16.80
CA PRO A 150 -1.22 8.97 -15.74
C PRO A 150 -0.64 7.64 -15.23
N GLN A 151 0.69 7.60 -15.17
CA GLN A 151 1.39 6.41 -14.67
C GLN A 151 1.48 6.50 -13.15
N SER A 152 0.88 5.54 -12.47
CA SER A 152 0.99 5.34 -11.04
C SER A 152 1.44 3.91 -10.76
N PHE A 153 2.25 3.73 -9.72
CA PHE A 153 2.67 2.39 -9.28
C PHE A 153 1.47 1.54 -8.86
N MET A 154 0.54 2.16 -8.13
CA MET A 154 -0.77 1.60 -7.82
C MET A 154 -1.81 2.73 -7.88
N PRO A 155 -2.96 2.51 -8.51
CA PRO A 155 -4.04 3.48 -8.46
C PRO A 155 -4.54 3.63 -7.02
N GLN A 156 -4.88 4.85 -6.62
CA GLN A 156 -5.57 5.06 -5.36
C GLN A 156 -6.99 4.53 -5.48
N GLU A 157 -7.29 3.55 -4.66
CA GLU A 157 -8.63 2.95 -4.58
C GLU A 157 -9.38 3.54 -3.39
N ASP A 158 -10.70 3.61 -3.52
CA ASP A 158 -11.57 3.94 -2.41
C ASP A 158 -11.66 2.74 -1.45
N GLN A 159 -10.88 2.82 -0.37
CA GLN A 159 -10.84 1.77 0.67
C GLN A 159 -11.98 1.88 1.69
N GLY A 160 -12.91 2.81 1.49
CA GLY A 160 -14.04 3.00 2.38
C GLY A 160 -13.71 3.78 3.66
N TYR A 161 -12.52 4.33 3.81
CA TYR A 161 -12.18 5.18 4.95
C TYR A 161 -11.07 6.19 4.61
N PHE A 162 -11.00 7.24 5.41
CA PHE A 162 -9.93 8.23 5.38
C PHE A 162 -9.63 8.73 6.79
N THR A 163 -8.52 9.39 6.97
CA THR A 163 -8.13 9.96 8.26
C THR A 163 -8.16 11.49 8.21
N VAL A 164 -8.63 12.07 9.29
CA VAL A 164 -8.61 13.51 9.54
C VAL A 164 -7.74 13.74 10.75
N GLU A 165 -6.69 14.51 10.60
CA GLU A 165 -5.86 14.95 11.72
C GLU A 165 -6.15 16.40 12.01
N LEU A 166 -6.48 16.68 13.26
CA LEU A 166 -6.66 18.02 13.80
C LEU A 166 -5.41 18.40 14.60
N GLU A 167 -4.79 19.51 14.23
CA GLU A 167 -3.62 20.06 14.88
C GLU A 167 -3.97 21.43 15.45
N LEU A 168 -4.01 21.52 16.78
CA LEU A 168 -4.19 22.76 17.51
C LEU A 168 -2.82 23.42 17.73
N PRO A 169 -2.80 24.72 18.12
CA PRO A 169 -1.57 25.38 18.52
C PRO A 169 -0.87 24.60 19.63
N GLU A 170 0.44 24.52 19.57
CA GLU A 170 1.25 23.86 20.58
C GLU A 170 1.00 24.49 21.96
N GLY A 171 0.93 23.63 22.98
CA GLY A 171 0.51 24.05 24.34
C GLY A 171 -1.00 23.99 24.57
N ALA A 172 -1.81 23.60 23.57
CA ALA A 172 -3.22 23.31 23.81
C ALA A 172 -3.36 22.09 24.74
N THR A 173 -4.23 22.21 25.73
CA THR A 173 -4.53 21.10 26.66
C THR A 173 -5.35 20.04 25.95
N ILE A 174 -5.32 18.83 26.49
CA ILE A 174 -6.10 17.70 25.92
C ILE A 174 -7.61 17.99 25.96
N GLU A 175 -8.09 18.72 26.95
CA GLU A 175 -9.51 19.13 27.08
C GLU A 175 -9.90 20.04 25.91
N ARG A 176 -9.06 21.04 25.60
CA ARG A 176 -9.31 21.94 24.47
C ARG A 176 -9.29 21.19 23.15
N THR A 177 -8.33 20.28 22.98
CA THR A 177 -8.24 19.42 21.79
C THR A 177 -9.49 18.55 21.67
N ARG A 178 -9.95 17.99 22.79
CA ARG A 178 -11.17 17.18 22.84
C ARG A 178 -12.42 17.97 22.45
N GLU A 179 -12.58 19.20 22.94
CA GLU A 179 -13.73 20.05 22.58
C GLU A 179 -13.82 20.31 21.07
N VAL A 180 -12.69 20.61 20.42
CA VAL A 180 -12.62 20.82 18.97
C VAL A 180 -12.89 19.51 18.24
N THR A 181 -12.34 18.42 18.73
CA THR A 181 -12.51 17.07 18.15
C THR A 181 -13.97 16.61 18.26
N ASP A 182 -14.63 16.83 19.39
CA ASP A 182 -16.04 16.46 19.60
C ASP A 182 -16.99 17.25 18.67
N ARG A 183 -16.67 18.52 18.37
CA ARG A 183 -17.39 19.30 17.35
C ARG A 183 -17.20 18.73 15.96
N ALA A 184 -15.96 18.39 15.59
CA ALA A 184 -15.65 17.78 14.30
C ALA A 184 -16.33 16.40 14.18
N MET A 185 -16.30 15.60 15.23
CA MET A 185 -16.93 14.28 15.25
C MET A 185 -18.47 14.36 15.07
N LYS A 186 -19.12 15.33 15.73
CA LYS A 186 -20.57 15.56 15.55
C LYS A 186 -20.91 15.91 14.11
N PHE A 187 -20.09 16.74 13.47
CA PHE A 187 -20.27 17.08 12.05
C PHE A 187 -20.08 15.86 11.16
N LEU A 188 -19.00 15.08 11.36
CA LEU A 188 -18.70 13.89 10.58
C LEU A 188 -19.77 12.81 10.71
N MET A 189 -20.29 12.58 11.92
CA MET A 189 -21.37 11.62 12.17
C MET A 189 -22.74 12.06 11.62
N ALA A 190 -22.92 13.33 11.31
CA ALA A 190 -24.12 13.85 10.66
C ALA A 190 -24.07 13.71 9.12
N ASP A 191 -22.91 13.39 8.53
CA ASP A 191 -22.79 13.18 7.07
C ASP A 191 -23.44 11.84 6.68
N PRO A 192 -24.35 11.82 5.69
CA PRO A 192 -25.11 10.62 5.31
C PRO A 192 -24.24 9.47 4.80
N ASP A 193 -23.04 9.75 4.30
CA ASP A 193 -22.09 8.75 3.77
C ASP A 193 -21.19 8.13 4.83
N VAL A 194 -21.16 8.69 6.05
CA VAL A 194 -20.33 8.22 7.16
C VAL A 194 -21.09 7.16 7.97
N GLU A 195 -20.42 6.06 8.25
CA GLU A 195 -20.94 4.98 9.08
C GLU A 195 -20.44 5.09 10.53
N TYR A 196 -19.12 5.23 10.70
CA TYR A 196 -18.47 5.34 12.01
C TYR A 196 -17.33 6.36 11.98
N VAL A 197 -17.05 6.94 13.13
CA VAL A 197 -15.87 7.76 13.37
C VAL A 197 -15.14 7.24 14.60
N LEU A 198 -13.92 6.78 14.40
CA LEU A 198 -12.99 6.43 15.49
C LEU A 198 -12.14 7.64 15.82
N ASN A 199 -12.14 8.06 17.09
CA ASN A 199 -11.35 9.18 17.57
C ASN A 199 -10.22 8.73 18.49
N VAL A 200 -9.01 9.24 18.27
CA VAL A 200 -7.85 9.11 19.16
C VAL A 200 -7.32 10.51 19.43
N THR A 201 -7.70 11.08 20.57
CA THR A 201 -7.21 12.39 21.02
C THR A 201 -5.89 12.23 21.77
N GLY A 202 -4.96 13.16 21.58
CA GLY A 202 -3.65 13.15 22.23
C GLY A 202 -2.61 12.29 21.52
N SER A 203 -2.87 11.89 20.27
CA SER A 203 -1.93 11.12 19.46
C SER A 203 -2.03 11.47 17.97
N SER A 204 -0.91 11.38 17.27
CA SER A 204 -0.82 11.55 15.84
C SER A 204 0.14 10.51 15.25
N PRO A 205 -0.16 9.89 14.09
CA PRO A 205 0.75 8.98 13.42
C PRO A 205 2.08 9.63 13.03
N ARG A 206 2.08 10.96 12.81
CA ARG A 206 3.25 11.72 12.37
C ARG A 206 4.21 12.10 13.48
N VAL A 207 3.67 12.36 14.68
CA VAL A 207 4.46 12.97 15.79
C VAL A 207 4.43 12.10 17.06
N GLY A 208 3.59 11.08 17.09
CA GLY A 208 3.38 10.25 18.28
C GLY A 208 2.43 10.91 19.29
N THR A 209 2.71 10.78 20.57
CA THR A 209 1.85 11.34 21.63
C THR A 209 2.04 12.86 21.72
N ASN A 210 0.95 13.62 21.47
CA ASN A 210 0.93 15.07 21.57
C ASN A 210 -0.50 15.53 21.92
N GLN A 211 -0.65 16.24 23.04
CA GLN A 211 -1.95 16.69 23.56
C GLN A 211 -2.70 17.65 22.62
N ALA A 212 -1.96 18.43 21.80
CA ALA A 212 -2.53 19.37 20.85
C ALA A 212 -3.01 18.71 19.54
N ARG A 213 -3.00 17.37 19.45
CA ARG A 213 -3.36 16.66 18.24
C ARG A 213 -4.45 15.63 18.48
N SER A 214 -5.27 15.43 17.47
CA SER A 214 -6.29 14.39 17.44
C SER A 214 -6.38 13.78 16.07
N GLN A 215 -6.54 12.47 16.03
CA GLN A 215 -6.78 11.71 14.81
C GLN A 215 -8.19 11.14 14.82
N LEU A 216 -8.92 11.42 13.75
CA LEU A 216 -10.23 10.85 13.46
C LEU A 216 -10.11 9.92 12.27
N THR A 217 -10.46 8.66 12.42
CA THR A 217 -10.60 7.73 11.31
C THR A 217 -12.07 7.66 10.94
N VAL A 218 -12.40 8.14 9.75
CA VAL A 218 -13.76 8.23 9.24
C VAL A 218 -14.02 7.04 8.34
N ILE A 219 -14.91 6.17 8.76
CA ILE A 219 -15.31 4.97 8.03
C ILE A 219 -16.62 5.28 7.31
N LEU A 220 -16.62 5.07 6.00
CA LEU A 220 -17.74 5.34 5.13
C LEU A 220 -18.64 4.11 5.00
N LYS A 221 -19.91 4.33 4.68
CA LYS A 221 -20.84 3.26 4.30
C LYS A 221 -20.34 2.47 3.10
N PRO A 222 -20.80 1.23 2.90
CA PRO A 222 -20.51 0.45 1.69
C PRO A 222 -20.83 1.24 0.41
N TRP A 223 -20.09 1.02 -0.66
CA TRP A 223 -20.21 1.80 -1.91
C TRP A 223 -21.62 1.84 -2.51
N GLY A 224 -22.43 0.79 -2.31
CA GLY A 224 -23.83 0.75 -2.79
C GLY A 224 -24.82 1.59 -2.01
N ASP A 225 -24.44 2.03 -0.80
CA ASP A 225 -25.31 2.72 0.15
C ASP A 225 -24.89 4.20 0.34
N ARG A 226 -23.94 4.69 -0.43
CA ARG A 226 -23.49 6.08 -0.42
C ARG A 226 -24.24 6.93 -1.42
N ASP A 227 -24.63 8.12 -0.98
CA ASP A 227 -25.28 9.12 -1.83
C ASP A 227 -24.27 9.93 -2.67
N SER A 228 -22.99 9.91 -2.30
CA SER A 228 -21.94 10.67 -2.96
C SER A 228 -21.20 9.89 -4.04
N GLU A 229 -20.60 10.61 -4.97
CA GLU A 229 -19.83 10.07 -6.11
C GLU A 229 -18.46 9.45 -5.73
N GLY A 230 -18.20 9.18 -4.45
CA GLY A 230 -16.98 8.51 -3.98
C GLY A 230 -16.23 9.26 -2.87
N LEU A 231 -15.15 8.63 -2.41
CA LEU A 231 -14.32 9.10 -1.28
C LEU A 231 -13.84 10.54 -1.43
N SER A 232 -13.43 10.95 -2.63
CA SER A 232 -12.91 12.30 -2.90
C SER A 232 -13.95 13.39 -2.66
N SER A 233 -15.22 13.14 -2.99
CA SER A 233 -16.32 14.08 -2.78
C SER A 233 -16.60 14.30 -1.30
N VAL A 234 -16.62 13.21 -0.53
CA VAL A 234 -16.77 13.26 0.94
C VAL A 234 -15.61 14.02 1.57
N MET A 235 -14.36 13.68 1.20
CA MET A 235 -13.18 14.39 1.71
C MET A 235 -13.21 15.89 1.38
N GLN A 236 -13.69 16.26 0.20
CA GLN A 236 -13.81 17.67 -0.18
C GLN A 236 -14.82 18.42 0.69
N ARG A 237 -16.00 17.83 0.96
CA ARG A 237 -16.99 18.41 1.88
C ARG A 237 -16.41 18.57 3.28
N VAL A 238 -15.79 17.52 3.80
CA VAL A 238 -15.16 17.51 5.13
C VAL A 238 -14.05 18.56 5.22
N ARG A 239 -13.20 18.66 4.20
CA ARG A 239 -12.15 19.68 4.14
C ARG A 239 -12.73 21.08 4.19
N THR A 240 -13.75 21.35 3.38
CA THR A 240 -14.38 22.69 3.29
C THR A 240 -14.98 23.11 4.63
N GLU A 241 -15.64 22.20 5.34
CA GLU A 241 -16.27 22.54 6.61
C GLU A 241 -15.26 22.65 7.75
N LEU A 242 -14.38 21.67 7.89
CA LEU A 242 -13.39 21.69 8.99
C LEU A 242 -12.34 22.80 8.83
N SER A 243 -12.09 23.29 7.59
CA SER A 243 -11.23 24.46 7.37
C SER A 243 -11.79 25.75 7.95
N ARG A 244 -13.07 25.76 8.33
CA ARG A 244 -13.71 26.92 9.00
C ARG A 244 -13.41 26.97 10.50
N TYR A 245 -12.73 25.96 11.05
CA TYR A 245 -12.34 25.93 12.46
C TYR A 245 -11.03 26.68 12.65
N PRO A 246 -11.05 27.93 13.14
CA PRO A 246 -9.85 28.77 13.21
C PRO A 246 -8.84 28.28 14.26
N GLU A 247 -9.31 27.40 15.17
CA GLU A 247 -8.49 26.89 16.26
C GLU A 247 -7.59 25.74 15.84
N SER A 248 -7.79 25.14 14.67
CA SER A 248 -7.05 23.94 14.25
C SER A 248 -6.65 23.97 12.79
N LYS A 249 -5.48 23.45 12.49
CA LYS A 249 -5.10 23.03 11.14
C LYS A 249 -5.66 21.64 10.89
N VAL A 250 -6.17 21.42 9.70
CA VAL A 250 -6.85 20.17 9.33
C VAL A 250 -6.11 19.50 8.19
N TYR A 251 -5.69 18.27 8.42
CA TYR A 251 -5.06 17.43 7.40
C TYR A 251 -5.91 16.21 7.12
N LEU A 252 -6.27 16.01 5.87
CA LEU A 252 -6.98 14.83 5.42
C LEU A 252 -6.01 13.94 4.63
N SER A 253 -6.01 12.67 4.92
CA SER A 253 -5.21 11.70 4.19
C SER A 253 -5.98 10.40 3.94
N THR A 254 -5.76 9.83 2.77
CA THR A 254 -6.20 8.46 2.46
C THR A 254 -5.19 7.47 3.03
N PRO A 255 -5.62 6.26 3.38
CA PRO A 255 -4.69 5.22 3.81
C PRO A 255 -3.67 4.89 2.71
N ALA A 256 -2.51 4.41 3.12
CA ALA A 256 -1.53 3.89 2.17
C ALA A 256 -2.13 2.72 1.40
N VAL A 257 -1.90 2.69 0.09
CA VAL A 257 -2.43 1.62 -0.80
C VAL A 257 -1.90 0.25 -0.39
N ILE A 258 -0.68 0.20 0.14
CA ILE A 258 -0.07 -1.02 0.68
C ILE A 258 0.23 -0.79 2.17
N PRO A 259 -0.41 -1.55 3.08
CA PRO A 259 -0.09 -1.45 4.50
C PRO A 259 1.41 -1.68 4.78
N GLY A 260 2.02 -0.79 5.55
CA GLY A 260 3.44 -0.84 5.87
C GLY A 260 4.36 -0.10 4.89
N LEU A 261 3.84 0.49 3.83
CA LEU A 261 4.56 1.35 2.90
C LEU A 261 4.16 2.82 3.06
N GLY A 262 4.46 3.40 4.20
CA GLY A 262 4.07 4.76 4.57
C GLY A 262 2.80 4.81 5.40
N ASN A 263 2.53 5.98 5.96
CA ASN A 263 1.41 6.22 6.87
C ASN A 263 0.18 6.80 6.16
N SER A 264 0.33 7.21 4.91
CA SER A 264 -0.75 7.80 4.09
C SER A 264 -0.49 7.58 2.60
N GLY A 265 -1.53 7.74 1.79
CA GLY A 265 -1.37 7.82 0.34
C GLY A 265 -0.60 9.08 -0.05
N GLY A 266 0.35 8.96 -0.99
CA GLY A 266 1.20 10.05 -1.45
C GLY A 266 2.68 9.70 -1.45
N PHE A 267 3.53 10.66 -1.10
CA PHE A 267 4.97 10.45 -0.90
C PHE A 267 5.39 10.93 0.49
N GLU A 268 6.43 10.31 1.00
CA GLU A 268 7.11 10.71 2.23
C GLU A 268 8.57 10.99 1.92
N MET A 269 9.08 12.09 2.46
CA MET A 269 10.47 12.50 2.27
C MET A 269 11.09 12.83 3.62
N VAL A 270 12.30 12.36 3.84
CA VAL A 270 13.10 12.67 5.02
C VAL A 270 14.15 13.70 4.64
N LEU A 271 14.17 14.83 5.33
CA LEU A 271 15.20 15.84 5.22
C LEU A 271 16.19 15.66 6.37
N GLU A 272 17.43 15.34 6.06
CA GLU A 272 18.49 15.06 7.03
C GLU A 272 19.49 16.22 7.08
N ALA A 273 19.72 16.75 8.27
CA ALA A 273 20.82 17.69 8.52
C ALA A 273 22.15 16.93 8.68
N ARG A 274 23.19 17.32 7.95
CA ARG A 274 24.52 16.71 8.02
C ARG A 274 25.57 17.74 8.42
N GLY A 275 26.58 17.29 9.18
CA GLY A 275 27.69 18.13 9.60
C GLY A 275 27.29 19.08 10.75
N ASN A 276 27.68 20.34 10.64
CA ASN A 276 27.50 21.36 11.70
C ASN A 276 26.21 22.18 11.52
N THR A 277 25.19 21.61 10.86
CA THR A 277 23.91 22.26 10.61
C THR A 277 23.11 22.39 11.92
N THR A 278 22.63 23.59 12.20
CA THR A 278 21.81 23.83 13.41
C THR A 278 20.36 23.39 13.16
N TYR A 279 19.60 23.25 14.25
CA TYR A 279 18.18 22.95 14.18
C TYR A 279 17.40 24.07 13.44
N GLN A 280 17.81 25.31 13.61
CA GLN A 280 17.23 26.47 12.94
C GLN A 280 17.49 26.44 11.42
N ASP A 281 18.69 26.05 10.99
CA ASP A 281 19.01 25.89 9.57
C ASP A 281 18.13 24.83 8.91
N LEU A 282 17.90 23.72 9.63
CA LEU A 282 17.01 22.66 9.15
C LEU A 282 15.56 23.14 9.05
N GLN A 283 15.09 23.92 10.05
CA GLN A 283 13.74 24.52 10.01
C GLN A 283 13.59 25.44 8.80
N HIS A 284 14.54 26.34 8.57
CA HIS A 284 14.54 27.22 7.41
C HIS A 284 14.52 26.47 6.08
N ALA A 285 15.26 25.35 6.00
CA ALA A 285 15.26 24.50 4.81
C ALA A 285 13.90 23.84 4.58
N VAL A 286 13.26 23.34 5.66
CA VAL A 286 11.90 22.77 5.60
C VAL A 286 10.89 23.82 5.18
N ASP A 287 10.90 25.01 5.79
CA ASP A 287 9.96 26.09 5.47
C ASP A 287 10.11 26.55 4.01
N THR A 288 11.34 26.67 3.55
CA THR A 288 11.65 27.02 2.16
C THR A 288 11.12 25.96 1.20
N LEU A 289 11.35 24.69 1.50
CA LEU A 289 10.86 23.57 0.72
C LEU A 289 9.32 23.55 0.66
N MET A 290 8.67 23.70 1.83
CA MET A 290 7.21 23.74 1.94
C MET A 290 6.62 24.92 1.16
N TYR A 291 7.25 26.09 1.21
CA TYR A 291 6.84 27.27 0.47
C TYR A 291 6.86 27.01 -1.04
N TYR A 292 7.98 26.55 -1.60
CA TYR A 292 8.07 26.28 -3.04
C TYR A 292 7.21 25.10 -3.49
N ALA A 293 7.09 24.07 -2.68
CA ALA A 293 6.25 22.92 -2.98
C ALA A 293 4.76 23.30 -2.99
N SER A 294 4.31 24.17 -2.08
CA SER A 294 2.91 24.62 -2.02
C SER A 294 2.47 25.45 -3.25
N GLN A 295 3.43 26.02 -4.00
CA GLN A 295 3.14 26.75 -5.24
C GLN A 295 2.98 25.83 -6.47
N ARG A 296 3.26 24.55 -6.31
CA ARG A 296 3.16 23.57 -7.39
C ARG A 296 1.79 22.89 -7.36
N PRO A 297 1.03 22.92 -8.47
CA PRO A 297 -0.31 22.33 -8.53
C PRO A 297 -0.27 20.79 -8.42
N GLU A 298 0.90 20.19 -8.62
CA GLU A 298 1.10 18.75 -8.51
C GLU A 298 1.08 18.25 -7.06
N PHE A 299 1.26 19.14 -6.09
CA PHE A 299 1.30 18.81 -4.66
C PHE A 299 0.06 19.34 -3.93
N THR A 300 -0.57 18.45 -3.17
CA THR A 300 -1.70 18.80 -2.32
C THR A 300 -1.53 18.16 -0.94
N GLY A 301 -1.95 18.84 0.12
CA GLY A 301 -1.94 18.29 1.48
C GLY A 301 -0.53 18.13 2.06
N LEU A 302 0.40 19.01 1.72
CA LEU A 302 1.76 19.02 2.27
C LEU A 302 1.71 19.23 3.78
N ALA A 303 2.50 18.43 4.51
CA ALA A 303 2.65 18.54 5.96
C ALA A 303 4.08 18.20 6.37
N SER A 304 4.58 18.86 7.41
CA SER A 304 5.87 18.57 8.03
C SER A 304 5.65 18.05 9.45
N SER A 305 6.47 17.09 9.88
CA SER A 305 6.53 16.67 11.29
C SER A 305 7.45 17.53 12.12
N MET A 306 8.21 18.44 11.49
CA MET A 306 9.15 19.31 12.21
C MET A 306 8.41 20.41 12.98
N GLN A 307 8.77 20.60 14.25
CA GLN A 307 8.17 21.53 15.18
C GLN A 307 9.29 22.40 15.78
N GLY A 308 9.75 23.38 14.98
CA GLY A 308 10.87 24.25 15.37
C GLY A 308 10.53 25.36 16.37
N ASP A 309 9.27 25.77 16.42
CA ASP A 309 8.84 26.98 17.14
C ASP A 309 8.14 26.68 18.48
N ILE A 310 8.31 25.46 19.02
CA ILE A 310 7.69 25.13 20.30
C ILE A 310 8.54 25.73 21.42
N PRO A 311 8.01 26.66 22.24
CA PRO A 311 8.69 27.16 23.42
C PRO A 311 8.94 25.98 24.38
N GLN A 312 10.20 25.79 24.74
CA GLN A 312 10.61 24.77 25.69
C GLN A 312 11.09 25.45 26.98
N LEU A 313 10.76 24.85 28.12
CA LEU A 313 11.28 25.28 29.41
C LEU A 313 12.57 24.51 29.68
N TYR A 314 13.64 25.26 29.87
CA TYR A 314 14.91 24.71 30.30
C TYR A 314 15.01 24.80 31.83
N PHE A 315 15.25 23.66 32.46
CA PHE A 315 15.51 23.56 33.88
C PHE A 315 17.01 23.49 34.14
N ASP A 316 17.58 24.57 34.65
CA ASP A 316 18.98 24.61 35.07
C ASP A 316 19.07 24.20 36.54
N VAL A 317 19.59 22.98 36.75
CA VAL A 317 19.76 22.42 38.10
C VAL A 317 21.18 22.62 38.54
N ASP A 318 21.36 23.34 39.69
CA ASP A 318 22.66 23.49 40.34
C ASP A 318 23.13 22.14 40.91
N ARG A 319 24.00 21.49 40.13
CA ARG A 319 24.52 20.16 40.47
C ARG A 319 25.43 20.14 41.67
N ASP A 320 26.21 21.21 41.87
CA ASP A 320 27.14 21.33 42.98
C ASP A 320 26.36 21.48 44.29
N LYS A 321 25.32 22.29 44.27
CA LYS A 321 24.44 22.48 45.45
C LYS A 321 23.66 21.19 45.75
N ALA A 322 23.15 20.47 44.72
CA ALA A 322 22.48 19.21 44.94
C ALA A 322 23.41 18.17 45.59
N GLN A 323 24.67 18.11 45.16
CA GLN A 323 25.65 17.20 45.71
C GLN A 323 26.04 17.58 47.16
N LEU A 324 26.20 18.89 47.45
CA LEU A 324 26.47 19.39 48.82
C LEU A 324 25.32 19.05 49.78
N LEU A 325 24.08 19.07 49.30
CA LEU A 325 22.89 18.73 50.08
C LEU A 325 22.62 17.21 50.14
N GLY A 326 23.44 16.40 49.49
CA GLY A 326 23.27 14.94 49.48
C GLY A 326 22.05 14.46 48.69
N VAL A 327 21.49 15.29 47.76
CA VAL A 327 20.33 14.95 46.93
C VAL A 327 20.80 14.42 45.61
N SER A 328 20.29 13.23 45.22
CA SER A 328 20.67 12.63 43.92
C SER A 328 20.00 13.39 42.77
N MET A 329 20.72 13.55 41.66
CA MET A 329 20.14 14.13 40.44
C MET A 329 18.94 13.31 39.92
N SER A 330 18.96 11.99 40.12
CA SER A 330 17.87 11.08 39.77
C SER A 330 16.58 11.43 40.53
N ASP A 331 16.69 11.72 41.83
CA ASP A 331 15.54 12.08 42.68
C ASP A 331 14.95 13.43 42.28
N ILE A 332 15.83 14.40 41.96
CA ILE A 332 15.39 15.71 41.44
C ILE A 332 14.59 15.54 40.17
N PHE A 333 15.15 14.86 39.17
CA PHE A 333 14.47 14.67 37.87
C PHE A 333 13.21 13.82 37.99
N SER A 334 13.20 12.81 38.86
CA SER A 334 12.01 11.98 39.10
C SER A 334 10.89 12.80 39.74
N THR A 335 11.22 13.60 40.73
CA THR A 335 10.26 14.51 41.38
C THR A 335 9.71 15.52 40.37
N MET A 336 10.59 16.19 39.61
CA MET A 336 10.16 17.11 38.56
C MET A 336 9.23 16.43 37.52
N LYS A 337 9.58 15.24 37.11
CA LYS A 337 8.75 14.45 36.15
C LYS A 337 7.35 14.17 36.73
N ALA A 338 7.23 13.87 38.02
CA ALA A 338 5.94 13.66 38.67
C ALA A 338 5.09 14.94 38.73
N PHE A 339 5.72 16.11 38.92
CA PHE A 339 5.04 17.40 38.99
C PHE A 339 4.79 18.08 37.64
N THR A 340 5.56 17.77 36.60
CA THR A 340 5.37 18.34 35.25
C THR A 340 4.68 17.43 34.28
N GLY A 341 4.53 16.16 34.64
CA GLY A 341 3.95 15.14 33.77
C GLY A 341 3.42 13.95 34.58
N SER A 342 3.94 12.76 34.27
CA SER A 342 3.60 11.56 35.02
C SER A 342 4.78 10.59 35.04
N ILE A 343 4.83 9.73 36.05
CA ILE A 343 5.79 8.65 36.19
C ILE A 343 5.05 7.31 35.99
N TYR A 344 5.50 6.53 35.03
CA TYR A 344 5.10 5.14 34.94
C TYR A 344 5.71 4.33 36.07
N VAL A 345 4.87 3.58 36.79
CA VAL A 345 5.29 2.78 37.95
C VAL A 345 5.30 1.30 37.64
N ASN A 346 4.19 0.78 37.12
CA ASN A 346 4.03 -0.65 36.87
C ASN A 346 2.79 -0.92 36.00
N ASP A 347 2.62 -2.16 35.60
CA ASP A 347 1.43 -2.68 34.93
C ASP A 347 0.64 -3.61 35.87
N PHE A 348 -0.68 -3.65 35.71
CA PHE A 348 -1.52 -4.67 36.31
C PHE A 348 -2.50 -5.27 35.29
N ASN A 349 -2.83 -6.54 35.49
CA ASN A 349 -3.76 -7.26 34.64
C ASN A 349 -5.17 -7.28 35.24
N MET A 350 -6.16 -6.76 34.51
CA MET A 350 -7.56 -6.83 34.89
C MET A 350 -8.43 -7.03 33.62
N PHE A 351 -9.47 -7.83 33.71
CA PHE A 351 -10.39 -8.12 32.59
C PHE A 351 -9.69 -8.56 31.31
N ASN A 352 -8.66 -9.37 31.43
CA ASN A 352 -7.82 -9.86 30.32
C ASN A 352 -7.12 -8.74 29.50
N ARG A 353 -6.86 -7.59 30.13
CA ARG A 353 -6.12 -6.44 29.56
C ARG A 353 -5.03 -6.01 30.53
N ILE A 354 -3.96 -5.45 29.97
CA ILE A 354 -2.86 -4.85 30.72
C ILE A 354 -3.16 -3.37 30.91
N TYR A 355 -3.21 -2.91 32.14
CA TYR A 355 -3.38 -1.51 32.52
C TYR A 355 -2.09 -0.98 33.10
N ARG A 356 -1.69 0.20 32.61
CA ARG A 356 -0.50 0.90 33.08
C ARG A 356 -0.85 1.80 34.26
N VAL A 357 -0.03 1.74 35.31
CA VAL A 357 -0.15 2.60 36.48
C VAL A 357 0.79 3.78 36.34
N TYR A 358 0.23 4.97 36.40
CA TYR A 358 0.96 6.23 36.39
C TYR A 358 0.71 6.98 37.69
N ILE A 359 1.75 7.62 38.24
CA ILE A 359 1.66 8.55 39.35
C ILE A 359 1.96 9.94 38.81
N GLN A 360 1.14 10.93 39.18
CA GLN A 360 1.33 12.33 38.88
C GLN A 360 0.82 13.17 40.05
N ALA A 361 1.28 14.43 40.14
CA ALA A 361 0.71 15.39 41.07
C ALA A 361 -0.76 15.67 40.70
N GLU A 362 -1.56 16.08 41.70
CA GLU A 362 -2.93 16.55 41.44
C GLU A 362 -2.94 17.80 40.56
N ALA A 363 -4.02 17.98 39.76
CA ALA A 363 -4.12 19.06 38.80
C ALA A 363 -3.74 20.48 39.32
N PRO A 364 -4.09 20.88 40.53
CA PRO A 364 -3.67 22.17 41.08
C PRO A 364 -2.15 22.32 41.21
N TYR A 365 -1.42 21.22 41.35
CA TYR A 365 0.02 21.19 41.55
C TYR A 365 0.82 20.90 40.29
N LEU A 366 0.14 20.62 39.20
CA LEU A 366 0.75 20.41 37.87
C LEU A 366 1.04 21.72 37.15
N SER A 367 1.53 22.73 37.87
CA SER A 367 1.89 24.00 37.26
C SER A 367 3.26 24.47 37.71
N LEU A 368 3.97 25.13 36.83
CA LEU A 368 5.28 25.73 37.14
C LEU A 368 5.24 26.76 38.25
N ILE A 369 4.12 27.44 38.43
CA ILE A 369 3.90 28.40 39.49
C ILE A 369 4.01 27.72 40.86
N HIS A 370 3.43 26.53 41.01
CA HIS A 370 3.48 25.78 42.26
C HIS A 370 4.81 25.10 42.54
N ILE A 371 5.62 24.85 41.48
CA ILE A 371 6.97 24.31 41.63
C ILE A 371 7.97 25.41 42.01
N SER A 372 7.82 26.62 41.48
CA SER A 372 8.77 27.71 41.68
C SER A 372 8.49 28.56 42.93
N GLU A 373 7.24 28.78 43.31
CA GLU A 373 6.87 29.63 44.47
C GLU A 373 7.18 29.01 45.83
N PRO A 374 6.85 27.75 46.13
CA PRO A 374 7.23 27.14 47.39
C PRO A 374 8.75 27.13 47.63
N THR A 375 9.52 26.99 46.55
CA THR A 375 10.98 27.01 46.63
C THR A 375 11.52 28.41 46.94
N ARG A 376 10.87 29.47 46.45
CA ARG A 376 11.20 30.85 46.81
C ARG A 376 10.89 31.17 48.26
N LEU A 377 9.73 30.76 48.76
CA LEU A 377 9.33 30.96 50.14
C LEU A 377 10.22 30.20 51.12
N GLY A 378 10.67 29.00 50.76
CA GLY A 378 11.61 28.23 51.58
C GLY A 378 13.05 28.77 51.60
N MET A 379 13.41 29.63 50.64
CA MET A 379 14.72 30.27 50.61
C MET A 379 14.76 31.65 51.34
N ILE A 380 13.62 32.20 51.73
CA ILE A 380 13.49 33.48 52.42
C ILE A 380 13.30 33.28 53.93
N SER A 381 13.00 32.09 54.39
CA SER A 381 12.94 31.69 55.78
C SER A 381 14.17 30.88 56.18
#